data_6de8a82a4c083b4909b4e76894530c5a
#
_entry.id   6de8a82a4c083b4909b4e76894530c5a
#
_cell.length_a   1.000
_cell.length_b   1.000
_cell.length_c   1.000
_cell.angle_alpha   90.00
_cell.angle_beta   90.00
_cell.angle_gamma   90.00
#
_symmetry.space_group_name_H-M   'P 1'
#
loop_
_entity.id
_entity.type
_entity.pdbx_description
1 polymer ?
#
loop_
_entity_poly.entity_id
_entity_poly.type
_entity_poly.pdbx_seq_one_letter_code
_entity_poly.pdbx_strand_id
1 'polypeptide(L)'
;MSTTAGHPAPDLTLAERLASGPVVLDGGLATLLEAHGHDLTSALWSARLLLDDPRAITAAHREYFEAGAQVAITSSYQASFDGFAALGLDRAAAADALRRSVALARTAADQAAAEGSDDAGRAGRRWVAASVGPYGAALADGSEYRGDYGLSVAELRAWHRPRLEVLAGAGADVLAIETIPCLAEVQALLEELRGTGMPAWLSLTCAHGRTRAGEPAAEAFAMAADVDEIIAVGVNCCDADEALGLVELAVRQSGKPAVVYPNSGERWDAVHRCWSGTSTFGPEHATEWITSGARLVGGCCRVGPEAISRLAAAARERPTPDRSTSPAAAPA
;
A
#
# COMPACT_ATOMS: atom_id res chain seq x y z
N MET A 1 20.94 -18.13 41.73
CA MET A 1 21.02 -18.10 40.24
C MET A 1 19.95 -17.10 39.76
N SER A 2 20.39 -15.90 39.44
CA SER A 2 19.50 -14.80 39.06
C SER A 2 19.22 -14.91 37.54
N THR A 3 18.00 -15.26 37.20
CA THR A 3 17.54 -15.24 35.80
C THR A 3 17.31 -13.80 35.41
N THR A 4 18.22 -13.22 34.63
CA THR A 4 18.00 -11.95 33.95
C THR A 4 16.88 -12.16 32.94
N ALA A 5 15.68 -11.65 33.29
CA ALA A 5 14.60 -11.51 32.32
C ALA A 5 15.13 -10.62 31.19
N GLY A 6 15.33 -11.21 30.00
CA GLY A 6 15.70 -10.48 28.81
C GLY A 6 14.63 -9.41 28.52
N HIS A 7 15.06 -8.16 28.40
CA HIS A 7 14.20 -7.11 27.85
C HIS A 7 13.74 -7.57 26.47
N PRO A 8 12.44 -7.46 26.13
CA PRO A 8 12.02 -7.67 24.75
C PRO A 8 12.83 -6.72 23.85
N ALA A 9 13.36 -7.23 22.75
CA ALA A 9 14.05 -6.41 21.76
C ALA A 9 13.12 -5.26 21.35
N PRO A 10 13.63 -4.02 21.20
CA PRO A 10 12.78 -2.90 20.79
C PRO A 10 12.07 -3.25 19.49
N ASP A 11 10.77 -2.94 19.45
CA ASP A 11 9.94 -3.18 18.28
C ASP A 11 10.50 -2.42 17.08
N LEU A 12 11.00 -3.15 16.08
CA LEU A 12 11.54 -2.57 14.84
C LEU A 12 10.46 -1.73 14.14
N THR A 13 10.82 -0.53 13.70
CA THR A 13 10.00 0.25 12.77
C THR A 13 9.89 -0.46 11.42
N LEU A 14 8.91 -0.09 10.59
CA LEU A 14 8.81 -0.66 9.25
C LEU A 14 10.06 -0.32 8.41
N ALA A 15 10.59 0.90 8.51
CA ALA A 15 11.80 1.33 7.79
C ALA A 15 13.01 0.45 8.14
N GLU A 16 13.25 0.16 9.43
CA GLU A 16 14.31 -0.74 9.87
C GLU A 16 14.09 -2.18 9.38
N ARG A 17 12.82 -2.61 9.34
CA ARG A 17 12.48 -3.95 8.83
C ARG A 17 12.77 -4.09 7.33
N LEU A 18 12.50 -3.06 6.53
CA LEU A 18 12.80 -3.05 5.09
C LEU A 18 14.31 -3.21 4.79
N ALA A 19 15.17 -2.69 5.66
CA ALA A 19 16.62 -2.88 5.54
C ALA A 19 17.04 -4.36 5.72
N SER A 20 16.23 -5.17 6.40
CA SER A 20 16.54 -6.58 6.69
C SER A 20 16.00 -7.55 5.63
N GLY A 21 15.07 -7.13 4.76
CA GLY A 21 14.48 -7.98 3.72
C GLY A 21 13.05 -7.55 3.32
N PRO A 22 12.42 -8.30 2.43
CA PRO A 22 11.10 -7.98 1.96
C PRO A 22 10.03 -8.12 3.05
N VAL A 23 8.98 -7.31 2.94
CA VAL A 23 7.79 -7.30 3.77
C VAL A 23 6.58 -7.48 2.86
N VAL A 24 5.66 -8.35 3.25
CA VAL A 24 4.45 -8.67 2.47
C VAL A 24 3.32 -7.75 2.91
N LEU A 25 2.75 -7.03 1.93
CA LEU A 25 1.53 -6.25 2.08
C LEU A 25 0.31 -7.16 1.95
N ASP A 26 -0.86 -6.64 2.28
CA ASP A 26 -2.13 -7.27 2.00
C ASP A 26 -2.51 -7.20 0.49
N GLY A 27 -3.76 -7.52 0.19
CA GLY A 27 -4.34 -7.49 -1.15
C GLY A 27 -5.52 -6.52 -1.26
N GLY A 28 -6.40 -6.78 -2.22
CA GLY A 28 -7.55 -5.94 -2.51
C GLY A 28 -8.64 -6.02 -1.45
N LEU A 29 -8.60 -5.15 -0.43
CA LEU A 29 -9.59 -5.12 0.65
C LEU A 29 -11.04 -5.03 0.13
N ALA A 30 -11.31 -4.12 -0.81
CA ALA A 30 -12.64 -3.95 -1.38
C ALA A 30 -13.12 -5.23 -2.09
N THR A 31 -12.27 -5.85 -2.91
CA THR A 31 -12.64 -7.08 -3.61
C THR A 31 -12.83 -8.29 -2.69
N LEU A 32 -12.13 -8.34 -1.56
CA LEU A 32 -12.39 -9.34 -0.53
C LEU A 32 -13.73 -9.14 0.16
N LEU A 33 -14.06 -7.90 0.51
CA LEU A 33 -15.36 -7.57 1.10
C LEU A 33 -16.52 -7.86 0.14
N GLU A 34 -16.37 -7.58 -1.17
CA GLU A 34 -17.34 -7.96 -2.21
C GLU A 34 -17.49 -9.50 -2.29
N ALA A 35 -16.39 -10.24 -2.24
CA ALA A 35 -16.43 -11.70 -2.23
C ALA A 35 -17.16 -12.27 -0.99
N HIS A 36 -17.14 -11.54 0.12
CA HIS A 36 -17.92 -11.87 1.33
C HIS A 36 -19.39 -11.39 1.25
N GLY A 37 -19.83 -10.80 0.13
CA GLY A 37 -21.21 -10.41 -0.12
C GLY A 37 -21.56 -8.98 0.32
N HIS A 38 -20.58 -8.14 0.67
CA HIS A 38 -20.85 -6.73 0.96
C HIS A 38 -21.05 -5.94 -0.32
N ASP A 39 -22.09 -5.10 -0.35
CA ASP A 39 -22.36 -4.19 -1.47
C ASP A 39 -21.49 -2.92 -1.35
N LEU A 40 -20.50 -2.81 -2.23
CA LEU A 40 -19.62 -1.64 -2.32
C LEU A 40 -19.96 -0.72 -3.50
N THR A 41 -21.18 -0.77 -4.03
CA THR A 41 -21.60 0.06 -5.19
C THR A 41 -21.78 1.55 -4.86
N SER A 42 -21.72 1.92 -3.59
CA SER A 42 -21.80 3.33 -3.15
C SER A 42 -20.56 4.12 -3.50
N ALA A 43 -20.67 5.45 -3.61
CA ALA A 43 -19.59 6.36 -3.95
C ALA A 43 -18.37 6.30 -2.99
N LEU A 44 -18.57 5.83 -1.76
CA LEU A 44 -17.48 5.70 -0.76
C LEU A 44 -16.96 4.27 -0.60
N TRP A 45 -17.45 3.29 -1.38
CA TRP A 45 -16.99 1.89 -1.34
C TRP A 45 -16.78 1.37 0.10
N SER A 46 -15.57 0.82 0.37
CA SER A 46 -15.22 0.29 1.69
C SER A 46 -15.24 1.35 2.80
N ALA A 47 -15.07 2.65 2.49
CA ALA A 47 -15.16 3.70 3.51
C ALA A 47 -16.56 3.82 4.12
N ARG A 48 -17.63 3.44 3.40
CA ARG A 48 -18.98 3.38 3.96
C ARG A 48 -19.11 2.29 5.03
N LEU A 49 -18.44 1.14 4.85
CA LEU A 49 -18.45 0.07 5.84
C LEU A 49 -17.82 0.47 7.18
N LEU A 50 -16.99 1.54 7.22
CA LEU A 50 -16.52 2.12 8.47
C LEU A 50 -17.69 2.57 9.38
N LEU A 51 -18.82 2.89 8.77
CA LEU A 51 -20.03 3.32 9.48
C LEU A 51 -21.00 2.15 9.67
N ASP A 52 -21.23 1.38 8.63
CA ASP A 52 -22.31 0.39 8.54
C ASP A 52 -21.90 -0.97 9.14
N ASP A 53 -20.70 -1.47 8.84
CA ASP A 53 -20.19 -2.76 9.36
C ASP A 53 -18.67 -2.76 9.58
N PRO A 54 -18.17 -2.11 10.63
CA PRO A 54 -16.75 -2.06 10.93
C PRO A 54 -16.14 -3.44 11.25
N ARG A 55 -16.96 -4.43 11.67
CA ARG A 55 -16.48 -5.78 11.98
C ARG A 55 -16.04 -6.53 10.73
N ALA A 56 -16.74 -6.32 9.60
CA ALA A 56 -16.35 -6.90 8.33
C ALA A 56 -14.97 -6.44 7.89
N ILE A 57 -14.63 -5.16 8.10
CA ILE A 57 -13.30 -4.60 7.80
C ILE A 57 -12.22 -5.27 8.67
N THR A 58 -12.46 -5.41 9.98
CA THR A 58 -11.49 -6.09 10.86
C THR A 58 -11.30 -7.56 10.46
N ALA A 59 -12.38 -8.26 10.11
CA ALA A 59 -12.32 -9.65 9.67
C ALA A 59 -11.50 -9.79 8.37
N ALA A 60 -11.70 -8.91 7.38
CA ALA A 60 -10.97 -8.93 6.13
C ALA A 60 -9.46 -8.64 6.31
N HIS A 61 -9.09 -7.66 7.15
CA HIS A 61 -7.68 -7.43 7.50
C HIS A 61 -7.06 -8.66 8.18
N ARG A 62 -7.81 -9.30 9.09
CA ARG A 62 -7.34 -10.51 9.77
C ARG A 62 -7.07 -11.64 8.78
N GLU A 63 -7.96 -11.87 7.82
CA GLU A 63 -7.81 -12.90 6.80
C GLU A 63 -6.53 -12.70 5.96
N TYR A 64 -6.17 -11.45 5.63
CA TYR A 64 -4.90 -11.17 4.99
C TYR A 64 -3.69 -11.44 5.89
N PHE A 65 -3.75 -11.12 7.17
CA PHE A 65 -2.68 -11.47 8.11
C PHE A 65 -2.52 -12.98 8.27
N GLU A 66 -3.61 -13.73 8.31
CA GLU A 66 -3.61 -15.21 8.32
C GLU A 66 -3.01 -15.78 7.02
N ALA A 67 -3.22 -15.11 5.89
CA ALA A 67 -2.60 -15.45 4.61
C ALA A 67 -1.09 -15.11 4.54
N GLY A 68 -0.53 -14.43 5.54
CA GLY A 68 0.90 -14.15 5.62
C GLY A 68 1.28 -12.71 5.31
N ALA A 69 0.32 -11.80 5.13
CA ALA A 69 0.59 -10.36 5.11
C ALA A 69 1.22 -9.90 6.43
N GLN A 70 2.10 -8.93 6.35
CA GLN A 70 2.77 -8.31 7.51
C GLN A 70 2.32 -6.86 7.70
N VAL A 71 1.70 -6.26 6.69
CA VAL A 71 1.14 -4.91 6.69
C VAL A 71 -0.29 -4.96 6.21
N ALA A 72 -1.21 -4.33 6.93
CA ALA A 72 -2.56 -4.06 6.47
C ALA A 72 -2.69 -2.60 6.02
N ILE A 73 -3.22 -2.38 4.81
CA ILE A 73 -3.54 -1.06 4.26
C ILE A 73 -5.00 -0.76 4.63
N THR A 74 -5.23 0.37 5.31
CA THR A 74 -6.54 0.68 5.90
C THR A 74 -7.62 1.00 4.86
N SER A 75 -8.91 0.86 5.26
CA SER A 75 -10.09 1.16 4.43
C SER A 75 -10.33 2.67 4.21
N SER A 76 -9.29 3.51 4.29
CA SER A 76 -9.40 4.97 4.14
C SER A 76 -9.09 5.50 2.74
N TYR A 77 -8.89 4.64 1.75
CA TYR A 77 -8.50 5.01 0.38
C TYR A 77 -9.39 6.12 -0.22
N GLN A 78 -10.70 5.96 -0.21
CA GLN A 78 -11.67 6.95 -0.70
C GLN A 78 -12.22 7.85 0.40
N ALA A 79 -11.85 7.63 1.65
CA ALA A 79 -12.35 8.41 2.76
C ALA A 79 -11.87 9.86 2.67
N SER A 80 -12.81 10.79 2.55
CA SER A 80 -12.55 12.23 2.45
C SER A 80 -13.57 13.02 3.25
N PHE A 81 -13.19 14.22 3.67
CA PHE A 81 -14.13 15.11 4.35
C PHE A 81 -15.35 15.46 3.48
N ASP A 82 -15.12 15.70 2.20
CA ASP A 82 -16.20 16.02 1.25
C ASP A 82 -17.12 14.82 1.02
N GLY A 83 -16.55 13.62 0.86
CA GLY A 83 -17.32 12.40 0.70
C GLY A 83 -18.19 12.08 1.92
N PHE A 84 -17.66 12.24 3.12
CA PHE A 84 -18.43 12.06 4.35
C PHE A 84 -19.46 13.17 4.56
N ALA A 85 -19.14 14.42 4.19
CA ALA A 85 -20.10 15.52 4.24
C ALA A 85 -21.31 15.27 3.31
N ALA A 86 -21.09 14.67 2.14
CA ALA A 86 -22.17 14.26 1.23
C ALA A 86 -23.08 13.18 1.84
N LEU A 87 -22.61 12.42 2.83
CA LEU A 87 -23.42 11.50 3.64
C LEU A 87 -24.04 12.16 4.89
N GLY A 88 -23.88 13.47 5.06
CA GLY A 88 -24.42 14.22 6.19
C GLY A 88 -23.59 14.18 7.47
N LEU A 89 -22.33 13.67 7.41
CA LEU A 89 -21.44 13.71 8.56
C LEU A 89 -20.80 15.11 8.69
N ASP A 90 -20.70 15.58 9.91
CA ASP A 90 -19.89 16.78 10.18
C ASP A 90 -18.39 16.45 10.16
N ARG A 91 -17.56 17.50 10.27
CA ARG A 91 -16.10 17.37 10.20
C ARG A 91 -15.53 16.48 11.32
N ALA A 92 -16.11 16.49 12.52
CA ALA A 92 -15.67 15.69 13.65
C ALA A 92 -15.96 14.20 13.40
N ALA A 93 -17.18 13.89 12.98
CA ALA A 93 -17.59 12.52 12.63
C ALA A 93 -16.79 11.95 11.44
N ALA A 94 -16.46 12.78 10.44
CA ALA A 94 -15.59 12.39 9.33
C ALA A 94 -14.16 12.07 9.81
N ALA A 95 -13.60 12.90 10.69
CA ALA A 95 -12.30 12.63 11.30
C ALA A 95 -12.31 11.36 12.15
N ASP A 96 -13.39 11.08 12.87
CA ASP A 96 -13.53 9.85 13.65
C ASP A 96 -13.65 8.61 12.77
N ALA A 97 -14.30 8.70 11.61
CA ALA A 97 -14.34 7.62 10.63
C ALA A 97 -12.93 7.32 10.07
N LEU A 98 -12.14 8.34 9.75
CA LEU A 98 -10.73 8.18 9.34
C LEU A 98 -9.89 7.49 10.44
N ARG A 99 -9.98 7.94 11.70
CA ARG A 99 -9.30 7.28 12.82
C ARG A 99 -9.75 5.84 13.01
N ARG A 100 -11.05 5.59 12.85
CA ARG A 100 -11.62 4.25 12.94
C ARG A 100 -11.01 3.29 11.94
N SER A 101 -10.74 3.71 10.70
CA SER A 101 -10.09 2.85 9.70
C SER A 101 -8.74 2.30 10.20
N VAL A 102 -7.94 3.14 10.85
CA VAL A 102 -6.66 2.74 11.44
C VAL A 102 -6.87 1.82 12.66
N ALA A 103 -7.83 2.15 13.54
CA ALA A 103 -8.11 1.36 14.73
C ALA A 103 -8.58 -0.07 14.41
N LEU A 104 -9.38 -0.25 13.34
CA LEU A 104 -9.85 -1.57 12.90
C LEU A 104 -8.71 -2.44 12.38
N ALA A 105 -7.83 -1.87 11.55
CA ALA A 105 -6.63 -2.56 11.07
C ALA A 105 -5.66 -2.89 12.22
N ARG A 106 -5.50 -1.99 13.20
CA ARG A 106 -4.70 -2.24 14.41
C ARG A 106 -5.29 -3.38 15.23
N THR A 107 -6.61 -3.41 15.42
CA THR A 107 -7.29 -4.50 16.12
C THR A 107 -7.01 -5.85 15.45
N ALA A 108 -7.09 -5.92 14.12
CA ALA A 108 -6.77 -7.13 13.37
C ALA A 108 -5.28 -7.52 13.52
N ALA A 109 -4.38 -6.53 13.48
CA ALA A 109 -2.94 -6.75 13.66
C ALA A 109 -2.61 -7.34 15.05
N ASP A 110 -3.21 -6.78 16.10
CA ASP A 110 -3.00 -7.22 17.48
C ASP A 110 -3.56 -8.64 17.70
N GLN A 111 -4.73 -8.95 17.13
CA GLN A 111 -5.32 -10.29 17.17
C GLN A 111 -4.43 -11.31 16.45
N ALA A 112 -3.98 -11.00 15.24
CA ALA A 112 -3.10 -11.87 14.47
C ALA A 112 -1.73 -12.08 15.14
N ALA A 113 -1.19 -11.05 15.80
CA ALA A 113 0.05 -11.18 16.57
C ALA A 113 -0.11 -12.05 17.81
N ALA A 114 -1.27 -12.02 18.48
CA ALA A 114 -1.55 -12.84 19.66
C ALA A 114 -1.76 -14.34 19.30
N GLU A 115 -2.24 -14.65 18.10
CA GLU A 115 -2.54 -16.01 17.64
C GLU A 115 -1.38 -16.65 16.87
N GLY A 116 -0.48 -15.85 16.27
CA GLY A 116 0.61 -16.31 15.40
C GLY A 116 1.98 -16.23 16.07
N SER A 117 2.58 -17.38 16.39
CA SER A 117 4.03 -17.49 16.40
C SER A 117 4.48 -17.97 15.01
N ASP A 118 5.55 -17.35 14.44
CA ASP A 118 6.26 -17.96 13.30
C ASP A 118 6.86 -19.31 13.74
N ASP A 119 7.32 -20.15 12.78
CA ASP A 119 7.96 -21.43 13.05
C ASP A 119 9.19 -21.33 14.00
N ALA A 120 9.62 -20.12 14.33
CA ALA A 120 10.70 -19.81 15.28
C ALA A 120 10.17 -19.32 16.65
N GLY A 121 8.85 -19.35 16.91
CA GLY A 121 8.23 -18.92 18.15
C GLY A 121 8.26 -17.40 18.38
N ARG A 122 8.50 -16.60 17.34
CA ARG A 122 8.45 -15.14 17.40
C ARG A 122 7.08 -14.67 16.92
N ALA A 123 6.35 -13.97 17.79
CA ALA A 123 5.20 -13.19 17.37
C ALA A 123 5.70 -12.13 16.37
N GLY A 124 5.50 -12.39 15.08
CA GLY A 124 5.93 -11.46 14.03
C GLY A 124 5.12 -10.16 14.16
N ARG A 125 5.80 -9.00 14.32
CA ARG A 125 5.12 -7.69 14.32
C ARG A 125 4.30 -7.54 13.06
N ARG A 126 3.10 -7.00 13.22
CA ARG A 126 2.21 -6.58 12.14
C ARG A 126 2.14 -5.06 12.13
N TRP A 127 2.21 -4.46 10.96
CA TRP A 127 2.15 -3.01 10.78
C TRP A 127 0.82 -2.60 10.17
N VAL A 128 0.46 -1.35 10.40
CA VAL A 128 -0.74 -0.71 9.84
C VAL A 128 -0.32 0.48 9.01
N ALA A 129 -0.71 0.47 7.74
CA ALA A 129 -0.48 1.54 6.80
C ALA A 129 -1.78 2.33 6.56
N ALA A 130 -1.82 3.60 6.94
CA ALA A 130 -2.99 4.43 6.69
C ALA A 130 -3.05 4.84 5.22
N SER A 131 -4.08 4.38 4.50
CA SER A 131 -4.27 4.63 3.07
C SER A 131 -4.61 6.09 2.80
N VAL A 132 -3.85 6.70 1.90
CA VAL A 132 -4.04 8.04 1.37
C VAL A 132 -4.18 7.94 -0.15
N GLY A 133 -5.40 7.70 -0.63
CA GLY A 133 -5.70 7.66 -2.06
C GLY A 133 -5.73 9.05 -2.70
N PRO A 134 -5.74 9.15 -4.03
CA PRO A 134 -5.73 10.41 -4.75
C PRO A 134 -7.06 11.18 -4.64
N TYR A 135 -7.03 12.45 -5.02
CA TYR A 135 -8.22 13.29 -5.12
C TYR A 135 -9.30 12.63 -6.01
N GLY A 136 -8.88 12.08 -7.15
CA GLY A 136 -9.78 11.41 -8.10
C GLY A 136 -10.55 10.23 -7.50
N ALA A 137 -9.98 9.52 -6.54
CA ALA A 137 -10.66 8.41 -5.88
C ALA A 137 -11.87 8.88 -5.06
N ALA A 138 -11.80 10.08 -4.47
CA ALA A 138 -12.91 10.66 -3.74
C ALA A 138 -14.08 11.13 -4.63
N LEU A 139 -13.83 11.35 -5.93
CA LEU A 139 -14.86 11.69 -6.92
C LEU A 139 -15.69 10.47 -7.34
N ALA A 140 -15.16 9.26 -7.17
CA ALA A 140 -15.80 7.97 -7.53
C ALA A 140 -16.27 7.90 -9.01
N ASP A 141 -15.57 8.57 -9.92
CA ASP A 141 -15.86 8.65 -11.35
C ASP A 141 -14.74 8.09 -12.25
N GLY A 142 -13.75 7.43 -11.66
CA GLY A 142 -12.57 6.90 -12.33
C GLY A 142 -11.48 7.93 -12.63
N SER A 143 -11.57 9.13 -12.03
CA SER A 143 -10.56 10.20 -12.21
C SER A 143 -9.20 9.81 -11.67
N GLU A 144 -9.12 8.87 -10.71
CA GLU A 144 -7.87 8.29 -10.21
C GLU A 144 -7.06 7.57 -11.29
N TYR A 145 -7.69 7.21 -12.42
CA TYR A 145 -7.03 6.61 -13.57
C TYR A 145 -6.84 7.58 -14.73
N ARG A 146 -7.06 8.89 -14.52
CA ARG A 146 -6.81 9.96 -15.49
C ARG A 146 -5.85 11.02 -14.98
N GLY A 147 -6.03 11.49 -13.74
CA GLY A 147 -5.17 12.49 -13.11
C GLY A 147 -5.33 13.91 -13.64
N ASP A 148 -6.34 14.17 -14.48
CA ASP A 148 -6.59 15.43 -15.16
C ASP A 148 -7.64 16.29 -14.43
N TYR A 149 -7.43 16.51 -13.15
CA TYR A 149 -8.42 17.20 -12.28
C TYR A 149 -8.56 18.70 -12.53
N GLY A 150 -7.62 19.32 -13.23
CA GLY A 150 -7.58 20.77 -13.41
C GLY A 150 -7.29 21.55 -12.12
N LEU A 151 -6.79 20.88 -11.08
CA LEU A 151 -6.41 21.51 -9.81
C LEU A 151 -4.92 21.83 -9.77
N SER A 152 -4.59 22.96 -9.18
CA SER A 152 -3.21 23.34 -8.88
C SER A 152 -2.65 22.53 -7.70
N VAL A 153 -1.32 22.49 -7.58
CA VAL A 153 -0.63 21.89 -6.43
C VAL A 153 -1.15 22.47 -5.10
N ALA A 154 -1.38 23.79 -5.05
CA ALA A 154 -1.88 24.46 -3.85
C ALA A 154 -3.29 23.99 -3.44
N GLU A 155 -4.18 23.78 -4.40
CA GLU A 155 -5.53 23.26 -4.15
C GLU A 155 -5.49 21.79 -3.70
N LEU A 156 -4.68 20.96 -4.34
CA LEU A 156 -4.47 19.57 -3.92
C LEU A 156 -3.88 19.48 -2.51
N ARG A 157 -2.91 20.32 -2.16
CA ARG A 157 -2.36 20.44 -0.80
C ARG A 157 -3.46 20.77 0.21
N ALA A 158 -4.23 21.80 -0.06
CA ALA A 158 -5.32 22.24 0.83
C ALA A 158 -6.36 21.13 1.05
N TRP A 159 -6.63 20.32 0.02
CA TRP A 159 -7.56 19.20 0.09
C TRP A 159 -6.97 18.01 0.89
N HIS A 160 -5.70 17.66 0.67
CA HIS A 160 -5.05 16.51 1.34
C HIS A 160 -4.72 16.78 2.81
N ARG A 161 -4.29 18.01 3.15
CA ARG A 161 -3.79 18.37 4.48
C ARG A 161 -4.67 17.91 5.64
N PRO A 162 -5.98 18.20 5.69
CA PRO A 162 -6.81 17.81 6.84
C PRO A 162 -6.88 16.31 7.02
N ARG A 163 -6.86 15.54 5.92
CA ARG A 163 -6.91 14.08 5.93
C ARG A 163 -5.57 13.49 6.40
N LEU A 164 -4.47 14.02 5.89
CA LEU A 164 -3.12 13.62 6.31
C LEU A 164 -2.90 13.86 7.80
N GLU A 165 -3.30 15.03 8.33
CA GLU A 165 -3.20 15.35 9.76
C GLU A 165 -3.94 14.34 10.63
N VAL A 166 -5.15 13.95 10.24
CA VAL A 166 -5.94 12.97 10.99
C VAL A 166 -5.30 11.58 10.93
N LEU A 167 -4.91 11.12 9.74
CA LEU A 167 -4.36 9.77 9.55
C LEU A 167 -2.97 9.63 10.19
N ALA A 168 -2.12 10.64 10.10
CA ALA A 168 -0.81 10.65 10.77
C ALA A 168 -0.94 10.58 12.30
N GLY A 169 -1.97 11.24 12.86
CA GLY A 169 -2.25 11.21 14.30
C GLY A 169 -3.08 10.02 14.77
N ALA A 170 -3.48 9.09 13.89
CA ALA A 170 -4.39 7.99 14.21
C ALA A 170 -3.70 6.73 14.76
N GLY A 171 -2.36 6.70 14.87
CA GLY A 171 -1.60 5.56 15.38
C GLY A 171 -1.26 4.50 14.32
N ALA A 172 -1.25 4.87 13.05
CA ALA A 172 -0.67 4.06 11.98
C ALA A 172 0.87 4.02 12.10
N ASP A 173 1.50 2.96 11.60
CA ASP A 173 2.96 2.84 11.58
C ASP A 173 3.57 3.60 10.38
N VAL A 174 2.79 3.81 9.33
CA VAL A 174 3.21 4.39 8.06
C VAL A 174 2.00 4.95 7.31
N LEU A 175 2.18 5.94 6.42
CA LEU A 175 1.17 6.34 5.45
C LEU A 175 1.40 5.62 4.13
N ALA A 176 0.34 5.06 3.57
CA ALA A 176 0.31 4.51 2.21
C ALA A 176 -0.20 5.60 1.25
N ILE A 177 0.68 6.44 0.74
CA ILE A 177 0.34 7.38 -0.34
C ILE A 177 0.27 6.56 -1.62
N GLU A 178 -0.93 6.25 -2.10
CA GLU A 178 -1.13 5.20 -3.09
C GLU A 178 -2.03 5.59 -4.26
N THR A 179 -1.79 4.94 -5.40
CA THR A 179 -2.57 5.11 -6.63
C THR A 179 -2.50 6.55 -7.17
N ILE A 180 -1.41 7.26 -6.92
CA ILE A 180 -1.28 8.67 -7.33
C ILE A 180 -1.08 8.75 -8.85
N PRO A 181 -1.93 9.49 -9.58
CA PRO A 181 -1.97 9.42 -11.04
C PRO A 181 -1.28 10.56 -11.78
N CYS A 182 -0.76 11.60 -11.10
CA CYS A 182 -0.15 12.75 -11.74
C CYS A 182 0.92 13.43 -10.90
N LEU A 183 1.85 14.16 -11.54
CA LEU A 183 2.96 14.85 -10.86
C LEU A 183 2.49 15.96 -9.91
N ALA A 184 1.43 16.69 -10.27
CA ALA A 184 0.92 17.76 -9.43
C ALA A 184 0.46 17.25 -8.06
N GLU A 185 -0.17 16.07 -8.02
CA GLU A 185 -0.61 15.46 -6.77
C GLU A 185 0.54 14.82 -6.00
N VAL A 186 1.52 14.24 -6.69
CA VAL A 186 2.79 13.81 -6.06
C VAL A 186 3.45 14.99 -5.34
N GLN A 187 3.62 16.12 -6.04
CA GLN A 187 4.21 17.31 -5.44
C GLN A 187 3.44 17.78 -4.22
N ALA A 188 2.12 17.88 -4.34
CA ALA A 188 1.24 18.32 -3.26
C ALA A 188 1.41 17.46 -1.99
N LEU A 189 1.40 16.13 -2.15
CA LEU A 189 1.52 15.17 -1.04
C LEU A 189 2.91 15.19 -0.41
N LEU A 190 3.98 15.25 -1.22
CA LEU A 190 5.34 15.33 -0.71
C LEU A 190 5.59 16.64 0.07
N GLU A 191 5.04 17.77 -0.40
CA GLU A 191 5.14 19.04 0.32
C GLU A 191 4.38 19.04 1.66
N GLU A 192 3.24 18.38 1.75
CA GLU A 192 2.49 18.23 3.01
C GLU A 192 3.13 17.22 3.96
N LEU A 193 3.91 16.27 3.45
CA LEU A 193 4.57 15.24 4.27
C LEU A 193 5.86 15.75 4.92
N ARG A 194 6.60 16.66 4.24
CA ARG A 194 7.90 17.16 4.71
C ARG A 194 7.82 17.76 6.10
N GLY A 195 8.71 17.32 6.99
CA GLY A 195 8.81 17.80 8.36
C GLY A 195 7.76 17.25 9.32
N THR A 196 6.89 16.34 8.88
CA THR A 196 5.91 15.68 9.77
C THR A 196 6.55 14.59 10.64
N GLY A 197 7.68 14.02 10.19
CA GLY A 197 8.32 12.86 10.80
C GLY A 197 7.50 11.56 10.66
N MET A 198 6.36 11.58 9.96
CA MET A 198 5.53 10.40 9.73
C MET A 198 6.07 9.63 8.53
N PRO A 199 6.54 8.38 8.70
CA PRO A 199 7.02 7.60 7.57
C PRO A 199 5.89 7.32 6.57
N ALA A 200 6.23 7.28 5.29
CA ALA A 200 5.28 6.99 4.22
C ALA A 200 5.95 6.23 3.07
N TRP A 201 5.17 5.56 2.26
CA TRP A 201 5.60 5.21 0.91
C TRP A 201 4.81 6.02 -0.13
N LEU A 202 5.43 6.22 -1.29
CA LEU A 202 4.78 6.80 -2.47
C LEU A 202 4.58 5.72 -3.52
N SER A 203 3.34 5.50 -3.93
CA SER A 203 2.97 4.54 -4.96
C SER A 203 2.11 5.19 -6.05
N LEU A 204 2.53 5.05 -7.29
CA LEU A 204 1.83 5.59 -8.46
C LEU A 204 0.94 4.53 -9.10
N THR A 205 -0.15 4.95 -9.73
CA THR A 205 -0.79 4.14 -10.77
C THR A 205 -0.26 4.57 -12.13
N CYS A 206 0.31 3.62 -12.88
CA CYS A 206 1.01 3.86 -14.13
C CYS A 206 0.45 3.02 -15.27
N ALA A 207 0.73 3.46 -16.50
CA ALA A 207 0.61 2.68 -17.72
C ALA A 207 1.74 3.07 -18.68
N HIS A 208 2.41 2.08 -19.27
CA HIS A 208 3.47 2.29 -20.28
C HIS A 208 4.62 3.20 -19.80
N GLY A 209 5.02 3.07 -18.53
CA GLY A 209 6.10 3.86 -17.93
C GLY A 209 5.74 5.32 -17.61
N ARG A 210 4.45 5.66 -17.67
CA ARG A 210 3.92 7.01 -17.43
C ARG A 210 2.87 7.01 -16.34
N THR A 211 2.68 8.16 -15.69
CA THR A 211 1.51 8.42 -14.85
C THR A 211 0.23 8.33 -15.68
N ARG A 212 -0.93 8.26 -15.05
CA ARG A 212 -2.21 8.26 -15.78
C ARG A 212 -2.47 9.58 -16.51
N ALA A 213 -1.88 10.69 -16.06
CA ALA A 213 -1.89 11.97 -16.78
C ALA A 213 -0.92 12.04 -17.96
N GLY A 214 -0.18 10.96 -18.24
CA GLY A 214 0.74 10.86 -19.37
C GLY A 214 2.14 11.43 -19.14
N GLU A 215 2.48 11.80 -17.91
CA GLU A 215 3.79 12.33 -17.52
C GLU A 215 4.80 11.18 -17.27
N PRO A 216 6.12 11.40 -17.42
CA PRO A 216 7.11 10.36 -17.13
C PRO A 216 7.08 9.94 -15.65
N ALA A 217 6.89 8.65 -15.36
CA ALA A 217 6.91 8.13 -13.98
C ALA A 217 8.28 8.37 -13.30
N ALA A 218 9.36 8.44 -14.09
CA ALA A 218 10.71 8.77 -13.61
C ALA A 218 10.78 10.10 -12.85
N GLU A 219 10.03 11.11 -13.30
CA GLU A 219 10.00 12.43 -12.66
C GLU A 219 9.35 12.34 -11.27
N ALA A 220 8.22 11.65 -11.17
CA ALA A 220 7.55 11.42 -9.89
C ALA A 220 8.45 10.69 -8.87
N PHE A 221 9.16 9.64 -9.31
CA PHE A 221 10.07 8.90 -8.45
C PHE A 221 11.26 9.75 -8.01
N ALA A 222 11.82 10.58 -8.90
CA ALA A 222 12.90 11.50 -8.56
C ALA A 222 12.47 12.57 -7.52
N MET A 223 11.22 13.05 -7.58
CA MET A 223 10.69 14.01 -6.59
C MET A 223 10.69 13.46 -5.16
N ALA A 224 10.60 12.16 -4.99
CA ALA A 224 10.59 11.49 -3.68
C ALA A 224 12.00 11.20 -3.12
N ALA A 225 13.07 11.37 -3.92
CA ALA A 225 14.44 11.00 -3.53
C ALA A 225 14.89 11.71 -2.25
N ASP A 226 14.68 13.03 -2.17
CA ASP A 226 15.13 13.89 -1.09
C ASP A 226 14.03 14.17 -0.04
N VAL A 227 13.06 13.27 0.13
CA VAL A 227 12.02 13.36 1.17
C VAL A 227 12.29 12.29 2.21
N ASP A 228 12.76 12.69 3.38
CA ASP A 228 13.21 11.78 4.43
C ASP A 228 12.08 10.86 4.96
N GLU A 229 10.85 11.37 4.99
CA GLU A 229 9.66 10.60 5.39
C GLU A 229 9.32 9.48 4.41
N ILE A 230 9.72 9.56 3.14
CA ILE A 230 9.47 8.51 2.16
C ILE A 230 10.45 7.35 2.37
N ILE A 231 9.94 6.20 2.82
CA ILE A 231 10.73 4.99 3.09
C ILE A 231 10.76 4.00 1.91
N ALA A 232 9.83 4.12 0.96
CA ALA A 232 9.78 3.32 -0.26
C ALA A 232 9.03 4.07 -1.37
N VAL A 233 9.36 3.77 -2.63
CA VAL A 233 8.74 4.40 -3.81
C VAL A 233 8.40 3.34 -4.84
N GLY A 234 7.23 3.43 -5.51
CA GLY A 234 6.90 2.43 -6.52
C GLY A 234 5.51 2.55 -7.12
N VAL A 235 4.83 1.42 -7.32
CA VAL A 235 3.59 1.37 -8.07
C VAL A 235 2.56 0.43 -7.47
N ASN A 236 1.28 0.77 -7.68
CA ASN A 236 0.14 -0.09 -7.38
C ASN A 236 -1.01 0.13 -8.38
N CYS A 237 -2.04 -0.69 -8.29
CA CYS A 237 -3.22 -0.58 -9.17
C CYS A 237 -2.85 -0.45 -10.67
N CYS A 238 -1.77 -1.08 -11.08
CA CYS A 238 -1.28 -1.18 -12.46
C CYS A 238 -1.30 -2.63 -12.93
N ASP A 239 -0.88 -2.86 -14.16
CA ASP A 239 -0.70 -4.20 -14.71
C ASP A 239 0.53 -4.86 -14.07
N ALA A 240 0.40 -6.14 -13.69
CA ALA A 240 1.50 -6.90 -13.08
C ALA A 240 2.68 -7.09 -14.05
N ASP A 241 2.39 -7.24 -15.34
CA ASP A 241 3.42 -7.44 -16.39
C ASP A 241 4.27 -6.16 -16.61
N GLU A 242 3.72 -4.97 -16.33
CA GLU A 242 4.46 -3.70 -16.40
C GLU A 242 5.24 -3.37 -15.11
N ALA A 243 4.91 -4.04 -14.01
CA ALA A 243 5.39 -3.66 -12.68
C ALA A 243 6.91 -3.79 -12.52
N LEU A 244 7.53 -4.81 -13.13
CA LEU A 244 8.98 -5.05 -12.99
C LEU A 244 9.81 -3.85 -13.49
N GLY A 245 9.52 -3.36 -14.70
CA GLY A 245 10.22 -2.20 -15.26
C GLY A 245 10.02 -0.92 -14.44
N LEU A 246 8.86 -0.77 -13.80
CA LEU A 246 8.55 0.35 -12.93
C LEU A 246 9.25 0.24 -11.57
N VAL A 247 9.41 -0.97 -11.02
CA VAL A 247 10.22 -1.23 -9.81
C VAL A 247 11.68 -0.82 -10.04
N GLU A 248 12.28 -1.28 -11.13
CA GLU A 248 13.66 -0.90 -11.48
C GLU A 248 13.81 0.61 -11.69
N LEU A 249 12.82 1.24 -12.34
CA LEU A 249 12.82 2.68 -12.56
C LEU A 249 12.72 3.44 -11.22
N ALA A 250 11.84 3.01 -10.33
CA ALA A 250 11.64 3.61 -9.01
C ALA A 250 12.92 3.57 -8.18
N VAL A 251 13.56 2.40 -8.09
CA VAL A 251 14.84 2.24 -7.37
C VAL A 251 15.93 3.14 -7.96
N ARG A 252 16.07 3.17 -9.29
CA ARG A 252 17.11 4.00 -9.94
C ARG A 252 16.90 5.49 -9.73
N GLN A 253 15.65 5.97 -9.79
CA GLN A 253 15.36 7.41 -9.72
C GLN A 253 15.30 7.94 -8.30
N SER A 254 14.80 7.14 -7.36
CA SER A 254 14.64 7.59 -5.97
C SER A 254 15.82 7.22 -5.07
N GLY A 255 16.60 6.20 -5.42
CA GLY A 255 17.60 5.62 -4.52
C GLY A 255 17.01 4.89 -3.31
N LYS A 256 15.69 4.72 -3.25
CA LYS A 256 14.96 4.08 -2.15
C LYS A 256 14.52 2.66 -2.55
N PRO A 257 14.22 1.76 -1.59
CA PRO A 257 13.62 0.46 -1.90
C PRO A 257 12.27 0.65 -2.59
N ALA A 258 11.91 -0.32 -3.45
CA ALA A 258 10.62 -0.22 -4.12
C ALA A 258 9.47 -0.83 -3.32
N VAL A 259 8.26 -0.28 -3.57
CA VAL A 259 6.96 -0.83 -3.17
C VAL A 259 6.19 -1.23 -4.43
N VAL A 260 5.59 -2.43 -4.44
CA VAL A 260 4.86 -2.95 -5.60
C VAL A 260 3.69 -3.82 -5.18
N TYR A 261 2.48 -3.44 -5.62
CA TYR A 261 1.23 -4.17 -5.38
C TYR A 261 0.24 -3.92 -6.53
N PRO A 262 0.46 -4.63 -7.66
CA PRO A 262 -0.37 -4.47 -8.86
C PRO A 262 -1.73 -5.17 -8.72
N ASN A 263 -2.57 -5.02 -9.74
CA ASN A 263 -3.82 -5.77 -9.88
C ASN A 263 -3.55 -7.23 -10.29
N SER A 264 -4.57 -8.07 -10.19
CA SER A 264 -4.50 -9.48 -10.60
C SER A 264 -4.27 -9.67 -12.11
N GLY A 265 -4.49 -8.65 -12.94
CA GLY A 265 -4.43 -8.74 -14.40
C GLY A 265 -5.79 -8.92 -15.08
N GLU A 266 -6.85 -9.24 -14.32
CA GLU A 266 -8.21 -9.23 -14.83
C GLU A 266 -8.66 -7.80 -15.16
N ARG A 267 -9.52 -7.66 -16.16
CA ARG A 267 -10.02 -6.36 -16.66
C ARG A 267 -11.45 -6.11 -16.17
N TRP A 268 -11.68 -4.91 -15.67
CA TRP A 268 -13.01 -4.46 -15.32
C TRP A 268 -13.79 -4.02 -16.57
N ASP A 269 -14.94 -4.66 -16.84
CA ASP A 269 -15.91 -4.21 -17.84
C ASP A 269 -16.94 -3.28 -17.15
N ALA A 270 -16.78 -1.97 -17.37
CA ALA A 270 -17.63 -0.96 -16.77
C ALA A 270 -19.07 -0.98 -17.30
N VAL A 271 -19.30 -1.52 -18.53
CA VAL A 271 -20.63 -1.61 -19.14
C VAL A 271 -21.42 -2.75 -18.50
N HIS A 272 -20.80 -3.92 -18.41
CA HIS A 272 -21.45 -5.12 -17.84
C HIS A 272 -21.23 -5.24 -16.32
N ARG A 273 -20.43 -4.34 -15.72
CA ARG A 273 -20.08 -4.33 -14.29
C ARG A 273 -19.55 -5.69 -13.82
N CYS A 274 -18.67 -6.27 -14.58
CA CYS A 274 -18.06 -7.56 -14.27
C CYS A 274 -16.55 -7.55 -14.59
N TRP A 275 -15.84 -8.42 -13.92
CA TRP A 275 -14.44 -8.69 -14.22
C TRP A 275 -14.34 -9.75 -15.32
N SER A 276 -13.37 -9.62 -16.23
CA SER A 276 -13.12 -10.52 -17.34
C SER A 276 -11.63 -10.82 -17.50
N GLY A 277 -11.31 -11.97 -18.09
CA GLY A 277 -9.92 -12.42 -18.27
C GLY A 277 -9.48 -13.41 -17.20
N THR A 278 -8.19 -13.70 -17.19
CA THR A 278 -7.54 -14.58 -16.22
C THR A 278 -6.50 -13.79 -15.44
N SER A 279 -6.28 -14.16 -14.18
CA SER A 279 -5.21 -13.58 -13.38
C SER A 279 -3.85 -13.88 -14.00
N THR A 280 -3.03 -12.85 -14.19
CA THR A 280 -1.60 -12.96 -14.56
C THR A 280 -0.70 -12.77 -13.33
N PHE A 281 -1.29 -12.47 -12.16
CA PHE A 281 -0.57 -12.29 -10.91
C PHE A 281 -0.14 -13.64 -10.33
N GLY A 282 1.18 -13.85 -10.24
CA GLY A 282 1.76 -15.10 -9.74
C GLY A 282 2.92 -14.88 -8.75
N PRO A 283 3.31 -15.93 -8.01
CA PRO A 283 4.42 -15.87 -7.05
C PRO A 283 5.79 -15.60 -7.70
N GLU A 284 5.95 -15.92 -8.98
CA GLU A 284 7.16 -15.65 -9.78
C GLU A 284 7.47 -14.16 -9.83
N HIS A 285 6.47 -13.31 -9.97
CA HIS A 285 6.65 -11.86 -9.95
C HIS A 285 7.27 -11.35 -8.65
N ALA A 286 6.91 -11.94 -7.50
CA ALA A 286 7.49 -11.54 -6.21
C ALA A 286 9.01 -11.70 -6.21
N THR A 287 9.53 -12.81 -6.72
CA THR A 287 10.97 -13.09 -6.79
C THR A 287 11.68 -12.07 -7.69
N GLU A 288 11.11 -11.76 -8.85
CA GLU A 288 11.66 -10.79 -9.79
C GLU A 288 11.67 -9.37 -9.20
N TRP A 289 10.56 -8.93 -8.61
CA TRP A 289 10.47 -7.61 -7.96
C TRP A 289 11.46 -7.46 -6.79
N ILE A 290 11.55 -8.49 -5.93
CA ILE A 290 12.47 -8.49 -4.77
C ILE A 290 13.92 -8.42 -5.23
N THR A 291 14.29 -9.17 -6.29
CA THR A 291 15.62 -9.17 -6.87
C THR A 291 15.97 -7.80 -7.49
N SER A 292 14.99 -7.13 -8.08
CA SER A 292 15.11 -5.77 -8.64
C SER A 292 15.02 -4.65 -7.60
N GLY A 293 14.91 -4.96 -6.31
CA GLY A 293 15.02 -4.00 -5.22
C GLY A 293 13.70 -3.65 -4.52
N ALA A 294 12.61 -4.37 -4.79
CA ALA A 294 11.40 -4.22 -3.99
C ALA A 294 11.62 -4.76 -2.57
N ARG A 295 11.08 -4.04 -1.60
CA ARG A 295 11.07 -4.42 -0.18
C ARG A 295 9.67 -4.40 0.42
N LEU A 296 8.69 -3.83 -0.27
CA LEU A 296 7.27 -3.95 0.03
C LEU A 296 6.60 -4.59 -1.19
N VAL A 297 6.01 -5.78 -1.00
CA VAL A 297 5.40 -6.56 -2.09
C VAL A 297 4.02 -7.03 -1.67
N GLY A 298 3.01 -6.89 -2.54
CA GLY A 298 1.64 -7.26 -2.25
C GLY A 298 0.77 -7.27 -3.48
N GLY A 299 -0.54 -7.12 -3.29
CA GLY A 299 -1.49 -7.04 -4.38
C GLY A 299 -2.52 -5.93 -4.20
N CYS A 300 -3.19 -5.55 -5.27
CA CYS A 300 -4.28 -4.58 -5.27
C CYS A 300 -5.59 -5.24 -5.73
N CYS A 301 -6.32 -4.64 -6.65
CA CYS A 301 -7.64 -5.16 -7.06
C CYS A 301 -7.57 -6.63 -7.51
N ARG A 302 -8.51 -7.44 -7.01
CA ARG A 302 -8.67 -8.88 -7.31
C ARG A 302 -7.55 -9.79 -6.80
N VAL A 303 -6.60 -9.27 -6.03
CA VAL A 303 -5.59 -10.09 -5.35
C VAL A 303 -6.11 -10.45 -3.96
N GLY A 304 -6.62 -11.66 -3.81
CA GLY A 304 -7.19 -12.18 -2.56
C GLY A 304 -6.18 -12.89 -1.65
N PRO A 305 -6.62 -13.37 -0.48
CA PRO A 305 -5.77 -14.01 0.53
C PRO A 305 -4.97 -15.19 0.00
N GLU A 306 -5.53 -16.02 -0.88
CA GLU A 306 -4.82 -17.15 -1.47
C GLU A 306 -3.60 -16.71 -2.30
N ALA A 307 -3.74 -15.63 -3.09
CA ALA A 307 -2.64 -15.08 -3.87
C ALA A 307 -1.56 -14.46 -2.96
N ILE A 308 -1.97 -13.76 -1.89
CA ILE A 308 -1.05 -13.23 -0.87
C ILE A 308 -0.30 -14.37 -0.15
N SER A 309 -0.94 -15.49 0.13
CA SER A 309 -0.28 -16.65 0.75
C SER A 309 0.83 -17.21 -0.15
N ARG A 310 0.58 -17.36 -1.45
CA ARG A 310 1.59 -17.78 -2.42
C ARG A 310 2.75 -16.79 -2.53
N LEU A 311 2.43 -15.49 -2.58
CA LEU A 311 3.42 -14.42 -2.62
C LEU A 311 4.27 -14.40 -1.34
N ALA A 312 3.66 -14.61 -0.16
CA ALA A 312 4.37 -14.68 1.11
C ALA A 312 5.30 -15.90 1.18
N ALA A 313 4.93 -17.03 0.60
CA ALA A 313 5.82 -18.17 0.48
C ALA A 313 7.04 -17.86 -0.40
N ALA A 314 6.84 -17.29 -1.58
CA ALA A 314 7.91 -16.90 -2.49
C ALA A 314 8.85 -15.84 -1.88
N ALA A 315 8.32 -14.87 -1.13
CA ALA A 315 9.12 -13.84 -0.46
C ALA A 315 10.02 -14.39 0.66
N ARG A 316 9.72 -15.56 1.23
CA ARG A 316 10.56 -16.24 2.23
C ARG A 316 11.69 -17.05 1.61
N GLU A 317 11.51 -17.53 0.38
CA GLU A 317 12.54 -18.25 -0.36
C GLU A 317 13.61 -17.23 -0.77
N ARG A 318 14.74 -17.17 -0.03
CA ARG A 318 15.85 -16.31 -0.40
C ARG A 318 16.32 -16.70 -1.80
N PRO A 319 16.44 -15.76 -2.76
CA PRO A 319 17.16 -16.05 -3.99
C PRO A 319 18.56 -16.53 -3.60
N THR A 320 18.90 -17.76 -3.98
CA THR A 320 20.27 -18.26 -3.82
C THR A 320 21.16 -17.33 -4.67
N PRO A 321 22.18 -16.67 -4.09
CA PRO A 321 23.07 -15.84 -4.89
C PRO A 321 23.69 -16.72 -5.97
N ASP A 322 23.49 -16.32 -7.22
CA ASP A 322 24.09 -17.00 -8.37
C ASP A 322 25.63 -16.96 -8.20
N ARG A 323 26.24 -18.11 -7.89
CA ARG A 323 27.69 -18.27 -7.74
C ARG A 323 28.45 -18.21 -9.08
N SER A 324 27.76 -17.91 -10.18
CA SER A 324 28.36 -17.92 -11.52
C SER A 324 29.09 -16.63 -11.89
N THR A 325 29.04 -15.56 -11.09
CA THR A 325 29.79 -14.31 -11.33
C THR A 325 30.90 -14.09 -10.30
N SER A 326 31.77 -15.07 -10.13
CA SER A 326 33.08 -14.81 -9.50
C SER A 326 33.97 -14.10 -10.51
N PRO A 327 34.49 -12.88 -10.25
CA PRO A 327 35.45 -12.28 -11.17
C PRO A 327 36.69 -13.17 -11.25
N ALA A 328 37.02 -13.59 -12.47
CA ALA A 328 38.23 -14.33 -12.74
C ALA A 328 39.44 -13.56 -12.19
N ALA A 329 40.23 -14.21 -11.33
CA ALA A 329 41.47 -13.66 -10.85
C ALA A 329 42.38 -13.29 -12.06
N ALA A 330 42.82 -12.03 -12.09
CA ALA A 330 43.81 -11.58 -13.07
C ALA A 330 45.09 -12.39 -12.89
N PRO A 331 45.75 -12.88 -13.98
CA PRO A 331 47.04 -13.53 -13.88
C PRO A 331 48.13 -12.52 -13.52
N ALA A 332 49.05 -12.97 -12.69
CA ALA A 332 50.24 -12.24 -12.21
C ALA A 332 51.21 -11.90 -13.33
#